data_065b3072bfa136fd5cf7a0412d4137ec
#
_entry.id   065b3072bfa136fd5cf7a0412d4137ec
#
_cell.length_a   1.000
_cell.length_b   1.000
_cell.length_c   1.000
_cell.angle_alpha   90.00
_cell.angle_beta   90.00
_cell.angle_gamma   90.00
#
_symmetry.space_group_name_H-M   'P 1'
#
loop_
_entity.id
_entity.type
_entity.pdbx_description
1 polymer ?
#
loop_
_entity_poly.entity_id
_entity_poly.type
_entity_poly.pdbx_seq_one_letter_code
_entity_poly.pdbx_strand_id
1 'polypeptide(L)'
;MKFSTDRIITTHAGSLPRPPELLKLIRAKVAGQPHDEKGLEAEITSSIEQCVKRQADIGLDVISDGEFSKPSFLSYIVERLDGVTPTDEPFGQPWKGSREHNQWSEYYAWEAQVGIALAPVTATKRVVCSGPVKYKGHDKVKADIARFKAALGKVKVEEAFLPAISPTQVEFWIRNQHYKSERDYIFALADALHDEYKAITDSGLLLQIDDPRLVTQYVMDASMSIADCRKWAEVRVEALNHALRDIPEDKIRYHTCYSIDMGPRTNDMEAKDIVDIILKIKAIAYSFEGANPRHEHEWKVWNAAKLPQHKVLIPGVITHSTVLVEHPELVCDRILRYAQGLGRERVIAGADCGFGTFAGMQTIHPTVAWAKLEALVEGARMASRQLWGRAAA
;
A
#
# COMPACT_ATOMS: atom_id res chain seq x y z
N MET A 1 2.48 16.27 8.25
CA MET A 1 1.34 15.35 8.46
C MET A 1 0.59 15.76 9.73
N LYS A 2 -0.75 15.76 9.69
CA LYS A 2 -1.61 16.08 10.84
C LYS A 2 -1.72 14.91 11.82
N PHE A 3 -1.97 15.21 13.08
CA PHE A 3 -2.17 14.26 14.17
C PHE A 3 -3.60 14.33 14.70
N SER A 4 -4.03 13.31 15.41
CA SER A 4 -5.34 13.22 16.05
C SER A 4 -5.41 14.12 17.31
N THR A 5 -5.43 15.44 17.14
CA THR A 5 -5.35 16.40 18.27
C THR A 5 -6.68 16.67 18.96
N ASP A 6 -7.78 16.61 18.23
CA ASP A 6 -9.14 16.91 18.71
C ASP A 6 -10.15 15.80 18.39
N ARG A 7 -9.80 14.91 17.47
CA ARG A 7 -10.52 13.70 17.09
C ARG A 7 -9.56 12.69 16.50
N ILE A 8 -10.00 11.45 16.34
CA ILE A 8 -9.27 10.44 15.55
C ILE A 8 -9.35 10.82 14.07
N ILE A 9 -8.20 11.05 13.46
CA ILE A 9 -8.05 11.24 12.01
C ILE A 9 -8.24 9.90 11.30
N THR A 10 -8.88 9.92 10.14
CA THR A 10 -9.20 8.73 9.33
C THR A 10 -8.49 8.73 8.00
N THR A 11 -8.07 7.55 7.55
CA THR A 11 -7.38 7.35 6.27
C THR A 11 -7.59 5.92 5.75
N HIS A 12 -6.93 5.58 4.63
CA HIS A 12 -6.87 4.22 4.08
C HIS A 12 -5.49 3.94 3.46
N ALA A 13 -5.32 2.76 2.85
CA ALA A 13 -4.00 2.32 2.33
C ALA A 13 -3.68 2.81 0.90
N GLY A 14 -4.61 3.46 0.19
CA GLY A 14 -4.34 4.07 -1.12
C GLY A 14 -5.26 3.58 -2.23
N SER A 15 -5.08 2.34 -2.69
CA SER A 15 -5.84 1.83 -3.83
C SER A 15 -7.32 1.57 -3.51
N LEU A 16 -8.20 2.03 -4.40
CA LEU A 16 -9.65 1.89 -4.30
C LEU A 16 -10.23 1.15 -5.53
N PRO A 17 -11.46 0.59 -5.43
CA PRO A 17 -12.06 -0.12 -6.54
C PRO A 17 -12.28 0.79 -7.74
N ARG A 18 -11.71 0.40 -8.89
CA ARG A 18 -11.82 1.16 -10.14
C ARG A 18 -13.19 0.94 -10.80
N PRO A 19 -13.77 1.99 -11.44
CA PRO A 19 -14.98 1.84 -12.23
C PRO A 19 -14.80 0.86 -13.39
N PRO A 20 -15.87 0.14 -13.82
CA PRO A 20 -15.79 -0.86 -14.89
C PRO A 20 -15.26 -0.32 -16.21
N GLU A 21 -15.62 0.91 -16.61
CA GLU A 21 -15.17 1.52 -17.86
C GLU A 21 -13.67 1.81 -17.82
N LEU A 22 -13.15 2.32 -16.70
CA LEU A 22 -11.72 2.51 -16.49
C LEU A 22 -10.98 1.17 -16.55
N LEU A 23 -11.50 0.12 -15.92
CA LEU A 23 -10.91 -1.23 -15.96
C LEU A 23 -10.83 -1.79 -17.38
N LYS A 24 -11.84 -1.56 -18.22
CA LYS A 24 -11.87 -1.97 -19.62
C LYS A 24 -10.73 -1.32 -20.41
N LEU A 25 -10.54 -0.03 -20.25
CA LEU A 25 -9.48 0.72 -20.94
C LEU A 25 -8.07 0.33 -20.45
N ILE A 26 -7.89 0.18 -19.14
CA ILE A 26 -6.62 -0.31 -18.58
C ILE A 26 -6.28 -1.71 -19.08
N ARG A 27 -7.26 -2.61 -19.15
CA ARG A 27 -7.06 -3.98 -19.70
C ARG A 27 -6.59 -3.95 -21.14
N ALA A 28 -7.23 -3.16 -22.00
CA ALA A 28 -6.84 -3.02 -23.39
C ALA A 28 -5.39 -2.51 -23.53
N LYS A 29 -5.02 -1.48 -22.76
CA LYS A 29 -3.66 -0.93 -22.73
C LYS A 29 -2.63 -1.98 -22.28
N VAL A 30 -2.85 -2.64 -21.17
CA VAL A 30 -1.92 -3.66 -20.62
C VAL A 30 -1.76 -4.85 -21.55
N ALA A 31 -2.84 -5.25 -22.24
CA ALA A 31 -2.81 -6.32 -23.24
C ALA A 31 -2.18 -5.91 -24.58
N GLY A 32 -1.73 -4.66 -24.74
CA GLY A 32 -1.20 -4.15 -26.00
C GLY A 32 -2.23 -4.09 -27.12
N GLN A 33 -3.53 -4.08 -26.79
CA GLN A 33 -4.61 -3.96 -27.77
C GLN A 33 -4.81 -2.51 -28.20
N PRO A 34 -5.34 -2.27 -29.41
CA PRO A 34 -5.75 -0.92 -29.81
C PRO A 34 -6.71 -0.33 -28.78
N HIS A 35 -6.40 0.85 -28.30
CA HIS A 35 -7.22 1.59 -27.34
C HIS A 35 -7.17 3.10 -27.61
N ASP A 36 -8.20 3.80 -27.17
CA ASP A 36 -8.23 5.26 -27.21
C ASP A 36 -7.46 5.84 -26.03
N GLU A 37 -6.22 6.28 -26.27
CA GLU A 37 -5.37 6.88 -25.21
C GLU A 37 -5.98 8.18 -24.66
N LYS A 38 -6.62 9.01 -25.50
CA LYS A 38 -7.29 10.23 -25.04
C LYS A 38 -8.51 9.92 -24.19
N GLY A 39 -9.28 8.90 -24.59
CA GLY A 39 -10.40 8.40 -23.82
C GLY A 39 -9.96 7.81 -22.47
N LEU A 40 -8.86 7.08 -22.45
CA LEU A 40 -8.27 6.56 -21.20
C LEU A 40 -7.87 7.70 -20.25
N GLU A 41 -7.17 8.71 -20.74
CA GLU A 41 -6.75 9.86 -19.93
C GLU A 41 -7.94 10.66 -19.39
N ALA A 42 -8.99 10.84 -20.19
CA ALA A 42 -10.23 11.49 -19.77
C ALA A 42 -10.95 10.65 -18.69
N GLU A 43 -11.03 9.34 -18.88
CA GLU A 43 -11.67 8.43 -17.91
C GLU A 43 -10.89 8.35 -16.59
N ILE A 44 -9.54 8.32 -16.62
CA ILE A 44 -8.71 8.42 -15.42
C ILE A 44 -9.05 9.70 -14.64
N THR A 45 -9.09 10.83 -15.34
CA THR A 45 -9.37 12.13 -14.72
C THR A 45 -10.75 12.16 -14.07
N SER A 46 -11.78 11.73 -14.80
CA SER A 46 -13.17 11.67 -14.32
C SER A 46 -13.31 10.73 -13.11
N SER A 47 -12.69 9.56 -13.20
CA SER A 47 -12.72 8.56 -12.14
C SER A 47 -12.01 9.04 -10.86
N ILE A 48 -10.87 9.74 -10.97
CA ILE A 48 -10.17 10.35 -9.83
C ILE A 48 -11.05 11.42 -9.18
N GLU A 49 -11.70 12.27 -9.96
CA GLU A 49 -12.60 13.31 -9.42
C GLU A 49 -13.76 12.70 -8.63
N GLN A 50 -14.39 11.67 -9.16
CA GLN A 50 -15.49 10.96 -8.49
C GLN A 50 -15.00 10.26 -7.22
N CYS A 51 -13.83 9.62 -7.27
CA CYS A 51 -13.21 8.93 -6.14
C CYS A 51 -12.88 9.91 -5.00
N VAL A 52 -12.24 11.03 -5.31
CA VAL A 52 -11.88 12.08 -4.35
C VAL A 52 -13.14 12.68 -3.71
N LYS A 53 -14.15 12.98 -4.51
CA LYS A 53 -15.42 13.47 -4.00
C LYS A 53 -16.07 12.47 -3.04
N ARG A 54 -16.12 11.18 -3.40
CA ARG A 54 -16.73 10.15 -2.57
C ARG A 54 -16.00 9.96 -1.25
N GLN A 55 -14.67 9.99 -1.25
CA GLN A 55 -13.86 9.94 -0.02
C GLN A 55 -14.19 11.11 0.91
N ALA A 56 -14.30 12.33 0.37
CA ALA A 56 -14.67 13.51 1.15
C ALA A 56 -16.12 13.43 1.66
N ASP A 57 -17.07 12.99 0.82
CA ASP A 57 -18.49 12.88 1.18
C ASP A 57 -18.73 11.90 2.34
N ILE A 58 -18.01 10.80 2.43
CA ILE A 58 -18.09 9.85 3.56
C ILE A 58 -17.36 10.34 4.81
N GLY A 59 -16.54 11.38 4.69
CA GLY A 59 -15.85 12.03 5.81
C GLY A 59 -14.47 11.45 6.13
N LEU A 60 -13.75 10.89 5.14
CA LEU A 60 -12.33 10.57 5.30
C LEU A 60 -11.49 11.85 5.37
N ASP A 61 -10.55 11.88 6.31
CA ASP A 61 -9.70 13.05 6.57
C ASP A 61 -8.47 13.12 5.67
N VAL A 62 -7.80 11.99 5.45
CA VAL A 62 -6.58 11.91 4.65
C VAL A 62 -6.81 10.94 3.50
N ILE A 63 -6.85 11.46 2.27
CA ILE A 63 -7.35 10.77 1.08
C ILE A 63 -6.28 10.61 0.00
N SER A 64 -6.54 9.71 -0.97
CA SER A 64 -5.68 9.51 -2.15
C SER A 64 -6.46 9.63 -3.46
N ASP A 65 -5.75 9.52 -4.59
CA ASP A 65 -6.32 9.43 -5.94
C ASP A 65 -6.93 8.05 -6.26
N GLY A 66 -6.91 7.10 -5.30
CA GLY A 66 -7.36 5.72 -5.47
C GLY A 66 -6.45 4.87 -6.34
N GLU A 67 -5.30 5.39 -6.79
CA GLU A 67 -4.35 4.75 -7.72
C GLU A 67 -4.96 4.44 -9.10
N PHE A 68 -5.91 5.26 -9.55
CA PHE A 68 -6.69 4.97 -10.74
C PHE A 68 -5.90 5.13 -12.05
N SER A 69 -4.77 5.86 -12.04
CA SER A 69 -3.86 5.93 -13.19
C SER A 69 -2.93 4.72 -13.34
N LYS A 70 -2.85 3.86 -12.29
CA LYS A 70 -1.92 2.73 -12.23
C LYS A 70 -2.64 1.41 -12.52
N PRO A 71 -2.08 0.51 -13.35
CA PRO A 71 -2.63 -0.84 -13.52
C PRO A 71 -2.47 -1.71 -12.26
N SER A 72 -1.43 -1.45 -11.46
CA SER A 72 -1.24 -1.96 -10.11
C SER A 72 -0.18 -1.13 -9.40
N PHE A 73 -0.10 -1.28 -8.07
CA PHE A 73 0.96 -0.65 -7.27
C PHE A 73 2.38 -1.15 -7.63
N LEU A 74 2.50 -2.28 -8.34
CA LEU A 74 3.76 -2.88 -8.76
C LEU A 74 4.14 -2.54 -10.19
N SER A 75 3.24 -2.84 -11.13
CA SER A 75 3.60 -2.86 -12.55
C SER A 75 3.74 -1.48 -13.18
N TYR A 76 3.18 -0.45 -12.58
CA TYR A 76 3.27 0.92 -13.08
C TYR A 76 4.71 1.43 -13.20
N ILE A 77 5.61 0.92 -12.33
CA ILE A 77 7.00 1.37 -12.27
C ILE A 77 7.81 0.97 -13.51
N VAL A 78 7.43 -0.12 -14.18
CA VAL A 78 8.12 -0.60 -15.40
C VAL A 78 8.12 0.47 -16.49
N GLU A 79 7.05 1.24 -16.63
CA GLU A 79 6.95 2.33 -17.59
C GLU A 79 7.76 3.58 -17.16
N ARG A 80 8.22 3.63 -15.90
CA ARG A 80 8.90 4.79 -15.30
C ARG A 80 10.40 4.59 -15.13
N LEU A 81 10.92 3.41 -15.49
CA LEU A 81 12.34 3.09 -15.37
C LEU A 81 12.96 2.77 -16.73
N ASP A 82 14.16 3.29 -16.97
CA ASP A 82 15.09 2.79 -17.98
C ASP A 82 15.91 1.64 -17.39
N GLY A 83 16.59 0.89 -18.27
CA GLY A 83 17.41 -0.24 -17.87
C GLY A 83 16.61 -1.52 -17.58
N VAL A 84 15.31 -1.53 -17.88
CA VAL A 84 14.41 -2.67 -17.66
C VAL A 84 13.82 -3.17 -18.98
N THR A 85 13.78 -4.47 -19.17
CA THR A 85 13.24 -5.09 -20.39
C THR A 85 12.32 -6.26 -20.07
N PRO A 86 11.23 -6.46 -20.84
CA PRO A 86 10.43 -7.67 -20.75
C PRO A 86 11.23 -8.87 -21.30
N THR A 87 10.98 -10.05 -20.74
CA THR A 87 11.53 -11.34 -21.22
C THR A 87 10.43 -12.17 -21.88
N ASP A 88 10.81 -13.31 -22.48
CA ASP A 88 9.83 -14.27 -22.97
C ASP A 88 9.30 -15.21 -21.89
N GLU A 89 9.84 -15.16 -20.67
CA GLU A 89 9.37 -15.93 -19.54
C GLU A 89 8.02 -15.41 -19.05
N PRO A 90 7.05 -16.30 -18.76
CA PRO A 90 5.82 -15.91 -18.10
C PRO A 90 6.12 -15.42 -16.67
N PHE A 91 5.33 -14.49 -16.17
CA PHE A 91 5.50 -13.99 -14.80
C PHE A 91 5.36 -15.12 -13.77
N GLY A 92 4.49 -16.09 -14.04
CA GLY A 92 4.23 -17.23 -13.16
C GLY A 92 3.35 -16.85 -11.95
N GLN A 93 3.25 -17.79 -11.02
CA GLN A 93 2.54 -17.56 -9.74
C GLN A 93 3.55 -17.14 -8.67
N PRO A 94 3.45 -15.92 -8.11
CA PRO A 94 4.44 -15.39 -7.16
C PRO A 94 4.60 -16.24 -5.89
N TRP A 95 3.50 -16.86 -5.42
CA TRP A 95 3.46 -17.63 -4.19
C TRP A 95 3.89 -19.09 -4.36
N LYS A 96 4.05 -19.58 -5.60
CA LYS A 96 4.47 -20.96 -5.83
C LYS A 96 5.86 -21.22 -5.22
N GLY A 97 5.93 -22.25 -4.36
CA GLY A 97 7.16 -22.60 -3.63
C GLY A 97 7.38 -21.81 -2.33
N SER A 98 6.50 -20.88 -1.97
CA SER A 98 6.51 -20.22 -0.67
C SER A 98 6.23 -21.20 0.47
N ARG A 99 6.54 -20.83 1.72
CA ARG A 99 6.20 -21.62 2.92
C ARG A 99 4.71 -21.92 2.98
N GLU A 100 3.90 -20.91 2.70
CA GLU A 100 2.44 -21.00 2.73
C GLU A 100 1.92 -21.98 1.67
N HIS A 101 2.36 -21.82 0.41
CA HIS A 101 1.97 -22.72 -0.67
C HIS A 101 2.43 -24.16 -0.46
N ASN A 102 3.62 -24.37 0.14
CA ASN A 102 4.13 -25.72 0.43
C ASN A 102 3.32 -26.39 1.55
N GLN A 103 2.94 -25.64 2.59
CA GLN A 103 2.14 -26.17 3.70
C GLN A 103 0.69 -26.46 3.28
N TRP A 104 0.09 -25.59 2.47
CA TRP A 104 -1.31 -25.60 2.09
C TRP A 104 -1.53 -25.97 0.62
N SER A 105 -0.69 -26.85 0.08
CA SER A 105 -0.73 -27.20 -1.36
C SER A 105 -2.09 -27.71 -1.84
N GLU A 106 -2.83 -28.45 -1.00
CA GLU A 106 -4.17 -28.93 -1.31
C GLU A 106 -5.18 -27.78 -1.41
N TYR A 107 -5.09 -26.78 -0.51
CA TYR A 107 -5.93 -25.59 -0.57
C TYR A 107 -5.70 -24.82 -1.87
N TYR A 108 -4.45 -24.53 -2.25
CA TYR A 108 -4.15 -23.78 -3.47
C TYR A 108 -4.50 -24.57 -4.73
N ALA A 109 -4.41 -25.89 -4.70
CA ALA A 109 -4.88 -26.74 -5.81
C ALA A 109 -6.41 -26.68 -5.97
N TRP A 110 -7.14 -26.70 -4.85
CA TRP A 110 -8.60 -26.55 -4.83
C TRP A 110 -9.02 -25.13 -5.29
N GLU A 111 -8.38 -24.07 -4.77
CA GLU A 111 -8.63 -22.69 -5.15
C GLU A 111 -8.50 -22.48 -6.68
N ALA A 112 -7.44 -23.03 -7.27
CA ALA A 112 -7.23 -22.97 -8.72
C ALA A 112 -8.35 -23.68 -9.51
N GLN A 113 -8.92 -24.76 -8.97
CA GLN A 113 -10.02 -25.51 -9.62
C GLN A 113 -11.36 -24.77 -9.52
N VAL A 114 -11.66 -24.14 -8.39
CA VAL A 114 -12.93 -23.42 -8.20
C VAL A 114 -12.94 -22.02 -8.79
N GLY A 115 -11.80 -21.56 -9.35
CA GLY A 115 -11.71 -20.28 -10.05
C GLY A 115 -11.83 -19.06 -9.15
N ILE A 116 -11.57 -19.22 -7.85
CA ILE A 116 -11.53 -18.09 -6.90
C ILE A 116 -10.29 -17.22 -7.17
N ALA A 117 -9.24 -17.79 -7.78
CA ALA A 117 -8.07 -17.06 -8.19
C ALA A 117 -8.44 -15.97 -9.22
N LEU A 118 -8.54 -14.75 -8.75
CA LEU A 118 -8.84 -13.58 -9.56
C LEU A 118 -7.64 -13.26 -10.47
N ALA A 119 -7.88 -13.17 -11.77
CA ALA A 119 -6.86 -12.81 -12.73
C ALA A 119 -6.61 -11.29 -12.71
N PRO A 120 -5.51 -10.80 -12.14
CA PRO A 120 -5.18 -9.39 -12.21
C PRO A 120 -4.88 -8.95 -13.65
N VAL A 121 -5.17 -7.71 -13.96
CA VAL A 121 -4.66 -7.07 -15.18
C VAL A 121 -3.17 -6.79 -14.96
N THR A 122 -2.32 -7.75 -15.26
CA THR A 122 -0.86 -7.63 -15.12
C THR A 122 -0.17 -7.96 -16.44
N ALA A 123 1.04 -7.46 -16.59
CA ALA A 123 1.92 -7.91 -17.65
C ALA A 123 2.11 -9.43 -17.54
N THR A 124 1.87 -10.13 -18.62
CA THR A 124 1.97 -11.60 -18.69
C THR A 124 3.41 -12.09 -18.71
N LYS A 125 4.36 -11.18 -18.99
CA LYS A 125 5.79 -11.47 -19.13
C LYS A 125 6.57 -10.92 -17.93
N ARG A 126 7.60 -11.64 -17.55
CA ARG A 126 8.56 -11.19 -16.52
C ARG A 126 9.39 -10.04 -17.07
N VAL A 127 9.74 -9.12 -16.17
CA VAL A 127 10.63 -7.98 -16.47
C VAL A 127 11.95 -8.17 -15.73
N VAL A 128 13.06 -7.83 -16.36
CA VAL A 128 14.41 -7.90 -15.77
C VAL A 128 15.13 -6.57 -15.92
N CYS A 129 16.03 -6.31 -14.97
CA CYS A 129 16.98 -5.22 -15.05
C CYS A 129 18.15 -5.67 -15.93
N SER A 130 18.23 -5.18 -17.16
CA SER A 130 19.24 -5.53 -18.17
C SER A 130 20.25 -4.44 -18.44
N GLY A 131 20.13 -3.28 -17.79
CA GLY A 131 21.01 -2.13 -17.92
C GLY A 131 20.97 -1.22 -16.70
N PRO A 132 21.69 -0.09 -16.70
CA PRO A 132 21.66 0.87 -15.61
C PRO A 132 20.24 1.42 -15.39
N VAL A 133 19.74 1.30 -14.18
CA VAL A 133 18.41 1.81 -13.80
C VAL A 133 18.48 3.34 -13.69
N LYS A 134 17.53 4.01 -14.35
CA LYS A 134 17.30 5.45 -14.24
C LYS A 134 15.79 5.74 -14.24
N TYR A 135 15.39 6.77 -13.50
CA TYR A 135 14.00 7.22 -13.53
C TYR A 135 13.71 8.04 -14.79
N LYS A 136 12.64 7.68 -15.51
CA LYS A 136 12.13 8.43 -16.69
C LYS A 136 10.66 8.82 -16.57
N GLY A 137 10.05 8.56 -15.41
CA GLY A 137 8.62 8.74 -15.17
C GLY A 137 8.19 10.17 -14.84
N HIS A 138 9.05 11.18 -15.03
CA HIS A 138 8.81 12.57 -14.61
C HIS A 138 7.49 13.15 -15.11
N ASP A 139 7.14 12.95 -16.39
CA ASP A 139 5.89 13.48 -16.96
C ASP A 139 4.68 12.73 -16.43
N LYS A 140 4.81 11.41 -16.18
CA LYS A 140 3.73 10.59 -15.63
C LYS A 140 3.40 10.97 -14.18
N VAL A 141 4.42 11.12 -13.32
CA VAL A 141 4.18 11.54 -11.93
C VAL A 141 3.65 12.97 -11.85
N LYS A 142 4.11 13.88 -12.71
CA LYS A 142 3.55 15.24 -12.81
C LYS A 142 2.08 15.21 -13.23
N ALA A 143 1.71 14.36 -14.19
CA ALA A 143 0.33 14.22 -14.62
C ALA A 143 -0.57 13.67 -13.49
N ASP A 144 -0.11 12.63 -12.76
CA ASP A 144 -0.82 12.09 -11.60
C ASP A 144 -1.05 13.16 -10.53
N ILE A 145 0.00 13.90 -10.17
CA ILE A 145 -0.08 15.01 -9.22
C ILE A 145 -1.07 16.09 -9.68
N ALA A 146 -1.01 16.48 -10.96
CA ALA A 146 -1.86 17.53 -11.51
C ALA A 146 -3.35 17.14 -11.46
N ARG A 147 -3.69 15.90 -11.89
CA ARG A 147 -5.07 15.38 -11.84
C ARG A 147 -5.59 15.33 -10.41
N PHE A 148 -4.79 14.79 -9.50
CA PHE A 148 -5.20 14.67 -8.11
C PHE A 148 -5.39 16.05 -7.47
N LYS A 149 -4.48 16.98 -7.65
CA LYS A 149 -4.62 18.36 -7.13
C LYS A 149 -5.82 19.09 -7.70
N ALA A 150 -6.14 18.89 -8.98
CA ALA A 150 -7.34 19.44 -9.59
C ALA A 150 -8.63 18.91 -8.94
N ALA A 151 -8.67 17.60 -8.62
CA ALA A 151 -9.79 17.00 -7.89
C ALA A 151 -9.87 17.51 -6.44
N LEU A 152 -8.73 17.59 -5.74
CA LEU A 152 -8.65 18.13 -4.36
C LEU A 152 -9.14 19.58 -4.25
N GLY A 153 -8.94 20.41 -5.27
CA GLY A 153 -9.44 21.78 -5.31
C GLY A 153 -10.98 21.89 -5.24
N LYS A 154 -11.71 20.79 -5.43
CA LYS A 154 -13.18 20.72 -5.42
C LYS A 154 -13.78 20.21 -4.09
N VAL A 155 -12.97 19.79 -3.14
CA VAL A 155 -13.40 19.19 -1.88
C VAL A 155 -12.65 19.78 -0.68
N LYS A 156 -13.15 19.53 0.53
CA LYS A 156 -12.45 19.88 1.78
C LYS A 156 -12.05 18.59 2.49
N VAL A 157 -10.76 18.41 2.71
CA VAL A 157 -10.17 17.31 3.47
C VAL A 157 -8.99 17.83 4.29
N GLU A 158 -8.53 17.07 5.26
CA GLU A 158 -7.43 17.51 6.12
C GLU A 158 -6.08 17.46 5.40
N GLU A 159 -5.79 16.36 4.72
CA GLU A 159 -4.56 16.15 3.94
C GLU A 159 -4.82 15.16 2.79
N ALA A 160 -3.83 15.05 1.91
CA ALA A 160 -3.87 14.12 0.79
C ALA A 160 -2.50 13.48 0.56
N PHE A 161 -2.50 12.22 0.10
CA PHE A 161 -1.28 11.46 -0.13
C PHE A 161 -1.30 10.74 -1.50
N LEU A 162 -0.10 10.53 -2.07
CA LEU A 162 0.09 9.63 -3.20
C LEU A 162 0.97 8.44 -2.79
N PRO A 163 0.52 7.20 -3.04
CA PRO A 163 1.34 6.01 -2.85
C PRO A 163 2.43 5.90 -3.92
N ALA A 164 3.60 5.43 -3.51
CA ALA A 164 4.70 5.03 -4.38
C ALA A 164 5.31 3.72 -3.90
N ILE A 165 5.78 2.91 -4.85
CA ILE A 165 6.40 1.61 -4.59
C ILE A 165 7.77 1.77 -3.91
N SER A 166 8.12 0.87 -2.98
CA SER A 166 9.45 0.83 -2.36
C SER A 166 10.52 0.23 -3.30
N PRO A 167 11.81 0.55 -3.10
CA PRO A 167 12.91 -0.13 -3.80
C PRO A 167 12.86 -1.66 -3.60
N THR A 168 12.56 -2.12 -2.40
CA THR A 168 12.43 -3.54 -2.03
C THR A 168 11.39 -4.26 -2.88
N GLN A 169 10.27 -3.61 -3.10
CA GLN A 169 9.18 -4.17 -3.90
C GLN A 169 9.53 -4.18 -5.39
N VAL A 170 10.27 -3.18 -5.89
CA VAL A 170 10.78 -3.17 -7.27
C VAL A 170 11.80 -4.28 -7.48
N GLU A 171 12.74 -4.46 -6.55
CA GLU A 171 13.74 -5.55 -6.59
C GLU A 171 13.08 -6.93 -6.72
N PHE A 172 11.97 -7.17 -6.01
CA PHE A 172 11.20 -8.41 -6.12
C PHE A 172 10.53 -8.55 -7.48
N TRP A 173 9.97 -7.47 -8.03
CA TRP A 173 9.22 -7.47 -9.27
C TRP A 173 10.12 -7.57 -10.50
N ILE A 174 11.26 -6.87 -10.49
CA ILE A 174 12.22 -6.76 -11.59
C ILE A 174 13.52 -7.44 -11.18
N ARG A 175 13.79 -8.64 -11.73
CA ARG A 175 14.99 -9.41 -11.39
C ARG A 175 16.26 -8.74 -11.91
N ASN A 176 17.28 -8.68 -11.07
CA ASN A 176 18.61 -8.18 -11.45
C ASN A 176 19.33 -9.14 -12.42
N GLN A 177 19.75 -8.62 -13.57
CA GLN A 177 20.67 -9.28 -14.53
C GLN A 177 21.84 -8.37 -14.93
N HIS A 178 21.94 -7.18 -14.35
CA HIS A 178 22.94 -6.19 -14.73
C HIS A 178 23.96 -5.90 -13.62
N TYR A 179 23.50 -5.67 -12.41
CA TYR A 179 24.36 -5.29 -11.29
C TYR A 179 25.06 -6.51 -10.68
N LYS A 180 26.32 -6.32 -10.22
CA LYS A 180 27.17 -7.40 -9.69
C LYS A 180 26.71 -7.94 -8.33
N SER A 181 26.02 -7.11 -7.54
CA SER A 181 25.50 -7.51 -6.23
C SER A 181 24.06 -7.02 -6.04
N GLU A 182 23.31 -7.68 -5.15
CA GLU A 182 21.97 -7.23 -4.73
C GLU A 182 22.03 -5.85 -4.07
N ARG A 183 23.12 -5.56 -3.32
CA ARG A 183 23.31 -4.26 -2.70
C ARG A 183 23.45 -3.14 -3.74
N ASP A 184 24.28 -3.33 -4.78
CA ASP A 184 24.42 -2.34 -5.84
C ASP A 184 23.08 -2.11 -6.55
N TYR A 185 22.32 -3.18 -6.77
CA TYR A 185 21.01 -3.10 -7.43
C TYR A 185 19.96 -2.36 -6.59
N ILE A 186 19.81 -2.71 -5.31
CA ILE A 186 18.79 -2.06 -4.46
C ILE A 186 19.09 -0.56 -4.25
N PHE A 187 20.37 -0.16 -4.18
CA PHE A 187 20.75 1.24 -4.08
C PHE A 187 20.56 2.00 -5.41
N ALA A 188 20.77 1.35 -6.56
CA ALA A 188 20.46 1.95 -7.86
C ALA A 188 18.95 2.17 -8.04
N LEU A 189 18.11 1.23 -7.56
CA LEU A 189 16.66 1.42 -7.49
C LEU A 189 16.29 2.57 -6.55
N ALA A 190 16.94 2.67 -5.40
CA ALA A 190 16.73 3.74 -4.42
C ALA A 190 17.05 5.13 -5.01
N ASP A 191 18.14 5.23 -5.77
CA ASP A 191 18.51 6.47 -6.47
C ASP A 191 17.46 6.86 -7.53
N ALA A 192 16.99 5.88 -8.32
CA ALA A 192 15.99 6.15 -9.35
C ALA A 192 14.64 6.58 -8.74
N LEU A 193 14.16 5.89 -7.70
CA LEU A 193 12.86 6.19 -7.07
C LEU A 193 12.85 7.51 -6.30
N HIS A 194 14.01 8.01 -5.86
CA HIS A 194 14.13 9.32 -5.20
C HIS A 194 13.45 10.43 -6.00
N ASP A 195 13.57 10.43 -7.33
CA ASP A 195 12.96 11.44 -8.20
C ASP A 195 11.44 11.45 -8.12
N GLU A 196 10.79 10.27 -8.07
CA GLU A 196 9.35 10.16 -7.90
C GLU A 196 8.92 10.64 -6.52
N TYR A 197 9.63 10.20 -5.48
CA TYR A 197 9.33 10.56 -4.09
C TYR A 197 9.43 12.07 -3.85
N LYS A 198 10.49 12.65 -4.39
CA LYS A 198 10.70 14.10 -4.31
C LYS A 198 9.64 14.88 -5.08
N ALA A 199 9.27 14.46 -6.28
CA ALA A 199 8.22 15.11 -7.07
C ALA A 199 6.88 15.13 -6.33
N ILE A 200 6.51 14.03 -5.64
CA ILE A 200 5.29 13.96 -4.83
C ILE A 200 5.36 14.94 -3.67
N THR A 201 6.41 14.92 -2.88
CA THR A 201 6.51 15.75 -1.66
C THR A 201 6.72 17.23 -1.96
N ASP A 202 7.45 17.58 -3.01
CA ASP A 202 7.61 18.98 -3.49
C ASP A 202 6.29 19.56 -3.99
N SER A 203 5.35 18.73 -4.42
CA SER A 203 4.01 19.18 -4.81
C SER A 203 3.13 19.61 -3.64
N GLY A 204 3.55 19.32 -2.40
CA GLY A 204 2.80 19.58 -1.18
C GLY A 204 1.93 18.41 -0.70
N LEU A 205 1.91 17.28 -1.42
CA LEU A 205 1.26 16.05 -1.01
C LEU A 205 2.12 15.25 -0.03
N LEU A 206 1.48 14.39 0.76
CA LEU A 206 2.20 13.37 1.53
C LEU A 206 2.62 12.24 0.59
N LEU A 207 3.78 11.66 0.85
CA LEU A 207 4.26 10.45 0.20
C LEU A 207 3.92 9.24 1.05
N GLN A 208 3.25 8.23 0.50
CA GLN A 208 3.18 6.90 1.11
C GLN A 208 4.15 5.96 0.39
N ILE A 209 4.98 5.28 1.15
CA ILE A 209 5.82 4.20 0.62
C ILE A 209 5.13 2.86 0.88
N ASP A 210 4.81 2.13 -0.19
CA ASP A 210 4.22 0.79 -0.11
C ASP A 210 5.31 -0.29 -0.18
N ASP A 211 5.49 -1.00 0.92
CA ASP A 211 6.53 -2.04 1.06
C ASP A 211 6.02 -3.31 1.74
N PRO A 212 5.12 -4.06 1.11
CA PRO A 212 4.70 -5.36 1.65
C PRO A 212 5.83 -6.39 1.64
N ARG A 213 6.83 -6.22 0.77
CA ARG A 213 7.92 -7.21 0.64
C ARG A 213 8.76 -7.33 1.90
N LEU A 214 8.92 -6.26 2.65
CA LEU A 214 9.74 -6.27 3.87
C LEU A 214 9.26 -7.34 4.87
N VAL A 215 7.96 -7.50 5.05
CA VAL A 215 7.37 -8.48 5.98
C VAL A 215 7.05 -9.83 5.31
N THR A 216 6.86 -9.85 3.97
CA THR A 216 6.52 -11.09 3.25
C THR A 216 7.74 -11.88 2.79
N GLN A 217 8.97 -11.38 2.94
CA GLN A 217 10.18 -12.09 2.56
C GLN A 217 10.26 -13.47 3.21
N TYR A 218 9.94 -13.59 4.49
CA TYR A 218 9.99 -14.84 5.23
C TYR A 218 9.03 -15.90 4.67
N VAL A 219 7.78 -15.52 4.38
CA VAL A 219 6.81 -16.47 3.83
C VAL A 219 7.15 -16.85 2.39
N MET A 220 7.68 -15.92 1.61
CA MET A 220 7.99 -16.12 0.18
C MET A 220 9.26 -16.94 -0.06
N ASP A 221 10.25 -16.88 0.82
CA ASP A 221 11.51 -17.62 0.70
C ASP A 221 11.64 -18.67 1.81
N ALA A 222 11.29 -19.91 1.47
CA ALA A 222 11.32 -21.02 2.41
C ALA A 222 12.74 -21.39 2.90
N SER A 223 13.80 -20.92 2.25
CA SER A 223 15.19 -21.18 2.62
C SER A 223 15.72 -20.26 3.73
N MET A 224 15.13 -19.08 3.91
CA MET A 224 15.60 -18.08 4.86
C MET A 224 15.04 -18.30 6.27
N SER A 225 15.89 -18.22 7.27
CA SER A 225 15.46 -18.11 8.67
C SER A 225 14.93 -16.71 8.98
N ILE A 226 14.24 -16.53 10.12
CA ILE A 226 13.85 -15.20 10.62
C ILE A 226 15.09 -14.29 10.76
N ALA A 227 16.21 -14.82 11.29
CA ALA A 227 17.44 -14.07 11.45
C ALA A 227 18.02 -13.59 10.10
N ASP A 228 17.95 -14.42 9.07
CA ASP A 228 18.41 -14.04 7.72
C ASP A 228 17.48 -13.01 7.08
N CYS A 229 16.15 -13.16 7.25
CA CYS A 229 15.18 -12.16 6.80
C CYS A 229 15.41 -10.80 7.48
N ARG A 230 15.75 -10.78 8.77
CA ARG A 230 16.07 -9.54 9.48
C ARG A 230 17.33 -8.86 8.91
N LYS A 231 18.42 -9.60 8.67
CA LYS A 231 19.62 -9.06 8.03
C LYS A 231 19.34 -8.54 6.63
N TRP A 232 18.56 -9.28 5.86
CA TRP A 232 18.10 -8.88 4.54
C TRP A 232 17.28 -7.58 4.59
N ALA A 233 16.36 -7.47 5.53
CA ALA A 233 15.51 -6.30 5.73
C ALA A 233 16.32 -5.05 6.13
N GLU A 234 17.36 -5.19 6.95
CA GLU A 234 18.20 -4.06 7.35
C GLU A 234 18.85 -3.34 6.15
N VAL A 235 19.34 -4.11 5.17
CA VAL A 235 19.91 -3.53 3.94
C VAL A 235 18.85 -2.80 3.12
N ARG A 236 17.61 -3.34 3.06
CA ARG A 236 16.51 -2.74 2.31
C ARG A 236 15.99 -1.47 2.99
N VAL A 237 15.93 -1.44 4.31
CA VAL A 237 15.65 -0.22 5.08
C VAL A 237 16.73 0.85 4.90
N GLU A 238 18.02 0.46 4.86
CA GLU A 238 19.10 1.38 4.53
C GLU A 238 18.92 1.99 3.13
N ALA A 239 18.63 1.17 2.12
CA ALA A 239 18.38 1.62 0.75
C ALA A 239 17.11 2.51 0.66
N LEU A 240 16.03 2.16 1.37
CA LEU A 240 14.84 3.02 1.42
C LEU A 240 15.16 4.37 2.06
N ASN A 241 15.88 4.39 3.17
CA ASN A 241 16.31 5.64 3.82
C ASN A 241 17.23 6.49 2.93
N HIS A 242 18.01 5.84 2.06
CA HIS A 242 18.79 6.52 1.03
C HIS A 242 17.87 7.12 -0.06
N ALA A 243 16.83 6.40 -0.49
CA ALA A 243 15.83 6.95 -1.42
C ALA A 243 15.06 8.14 -0.83
N LEU A 244 14.88 8.18 0.49
CA LEU A 244 14.19 9.25 1.23
C LEU A 244 15.12 10.40 1.67
N ARG A 245 16.38 10.44 1.19
CA ARG A 245 17.30 11.56 1.49
C ARG A 245 16.69 12.88 1.03
N ASP A 246 16.96 13.94 1.79
CA ASP A 246 16.50 15.31 1.48
C ASP A 246 14.96 15.48 1.39
N ILE A 247 14.20 14.48 1.84
CA ILE A 247 12.75 14.56 1.99
C ILE A 247 12.43 14.69 3.48
N PRO A 248 11.66 15.71 3.91
CA PRO A 248 11.27 15.87 5.30
C PRO A 248 10.46 14.66 5.80
N GLU A 249 10.84 14.13 6.96
CA GLU A 249 10.20 12.93 7.55
C GLU A 249 8.69 13.13 7.78
N ASP A 250 8.26 14.35 8.11
CA ASP A 250 6.86 14.71 8.35
C ASP A 250 5.99 14.68 7.08
N LYS A 251 6.59 14.46 5.90
CA LYS A 251 5.90 14.25 4.62
C LYS A 251 5.74 12.78 4.23
N ILE A 252 6.29 11.86 5.02
CA ILE A 252 6.39 10.44 4.66
C ILE A 252 5.54 9.59 5.60
N ARG A 253 4.67 8.76 5.02
CA ARG A 253 4.01 7.63 5.68
C ARG A 253 4.49 6.34 5.04
N TYR A 254 4.83 5.37 5.87
CA TYR A 254 5.25 4.04 5.44
C TYR A 254 4.08 3.08 5.59
N HIS A 255 3.80 2.29 4.56
CA HIS A 255 2.77 1.25 4.61
C HIS A 255 3.39 -0.11 4.33
N THR A 256 3.06 -1.08 5.18
CA THR A 256 3.35 -2.49 4.97
C THR A 256 2.12 -3.33 5.23
N CYS A 257 1.94 -4.37 4.43
CA CYS A 257 0.89 -5.37 4.62
C CYS A 257 1.45 -6.75 4.27
N TYR A 258 0.71 -7.80 4.64
CA TYR A 258 1.15 -9.16 4.40
C TYR A 258 0.61 -9.73 3.07
N SER A 259 0.33 -8.89 2.08
CA SER A 259 -0.22 -9.28 0.78
C SER A 259 -1.75 -9.31 0.71
N ILE A 260 -2.24 -9.37 -0.50
CA ILE A 260 -3.65 -9.58 -0.83
C ILE A 260 -3.99 -11.05 -1.05
N ASP A 261 -3.07 -11.96 -0.75
CA ASP A 261 -3.35 -13.40 -0.76
C ASP A 261 -4.40 -13.74 0.29
N MET A 262 -5.47 -14.39 -0.16
CA MET A 262 -6.62 -14.77 0.68
C MET A 262 -6.47 -16.19 1.25
N GLY A 263 -5.28 -16.77 1.15
CA GLY A 263 -4.96 -18.09 1.70
C GLY A 263 -5.01 -18.14 3.23
N PRO A 264 -4.70 -19.30 3.83
CA PRO A 264 -4.73 -19.50 5.30
C PRO A 264 -3.77 -18.60 6.08
N ARG A 265 -2.65 -18.19 5.49
CA ARG A 265 -1.68 -17.21 6.00
C ARG A 265 -1.12 -17.54 7.39
N THR A 266 -0.79 -18.81 7.60
CA THR A 266 -0.26 -19.29 8.88
C THR A 266 1.26 -19.14 9.01
N ASN A 267 1.95 -18.78 7.93
CA ASN A 267 3.41 -18.61 7.86
C ASN A 267 3.87 -17.16 7.77
N ASP A 268 3.01 -16.19 8.02
CA ASP A 268 3.41 -14.78 8.03
C ASP A 268 4.45 -14.52 9.14
N MET A 269 5.41 -13.64 8.87
CA MET A 269 6.37 -13.17 9.87
C MET A 269 5.64 -12.35 10.93
N GLU A 270 5.79 -12.70 12.20
CA GLU A 270 5.13 -11.94 13.27
C GLU A 270 5.74 -10.54 13.45
N ALA A 271 4.91 -9.55 13.77
CA ALA A 271 5.37 -8.17 13.95
C ALA A 271 6.49 -8.04 14.98
N LYS A 272 6.51 -8.87 16.04
CA LYS A 272 7.56 -8.88 17.06
C LYS A 272 8.97 -9.13 16.49
N ASP A 273 9.03 -9.83 15.36
CA ASP A 273 10.29 -10.22 14.74
C ASP A 273 10.86 -9.17 13.76
N ILE A 274 10.11 -8.11 13.45
CA ILE A 274 10.50 -7.14 12.41
C ILE A 274 10.22 -5.67 12.79
N VAL A 275 9.37 -5.39 13.77
CA VAL A 275 8.93 -4.03 14.11
C VAL A 275 10.07 -3.07 14.42
N ASP A 276 11.12 -3.53 15.09
CA ASP A 276 12.29 -2.73 15.42
C ASP A 276 13.09 -2.29 14.17
N ILE A 277 13.05 -3.09 13.11
CA ILE A 277 13.66 -2.75 11.81
C ILE A 277 12.76 -1.79 11.04
N ILE A 278 11.44 -2.02 11.02
CA ILE A 278 10.47 -1.11 10.40
C ILE A 278 10.58 0.30 11.02
N LEU A 279 10.73 0.41 12.32
CA LEU A 279 10.84 1.70 13.01
C LEU A 279 12.15 2.47 12.72
N LYS A 280 13.14 1.86 12.04
CA LYS A 280 14.33 2.55 11.51
C LYS A 280 14.06 3.33 10.22
N ILE A 281 12.92 3.09 9.56
CA ILE A 281 12.52 3.83 8.35
C ILE A 281 12.22 5.28 8.71
N LYS A 282 12.73 6.22 7.92
CA LYS A 282 12.53 7.66 8.10
C LYS A 282 11.13 8.07 7.61
N ALA A 283 10.13 7.75 8.40
CA ALA A 283 8.73 8.12 8.17
C ALA A 283 8.10 8.64 9.48
N ILE A 284 7.19 9.60 9.38
CA ILE A 284 6.45 10.14 10.53
C ILE A 284 5.36 9.16 10.98
N ALA A 285 4.83 8.36 10.05
CA ALA A 285 3.70 7.47 10.30
C ALA A 285 3.94 6.08 9.72
N TYR A 286 3.45 5.04 10.43
CA TYR A 286 3.54 3.65 10.02
C TYR A 286 2.15 3.05 9.92
N SER A 287 1.78 2.63 8.70
CA SER A 287 0.52 1.96 8.40
C SER A 287 0.76 0.46 8.24
N PHE A 288 -0.09 -0.36 8.87
CA PHE A 288 0.07 -1.82 8.90
C PHE A 288 -1.26 -2.53 9.12
N GLU A 289 -1.30 -3.84 8.82
CA GLU A 289 -2.47 -4.68 9.09
C GLU A 289 -2.69 -4.85 10.59
N GLY A 290 -3.93 -4.64 11.04
CA GLY A 290 -4.32 -4.72 12.44
C GLY A 290 -5.78 -5.11 12.66
N ALA A 291 -6.54 -5.41 11.59
CA ALA A 291 -7.95 -5.73 11.65
C ALA A 291 -8.29 -7.16 11.24
N ASN A 292 -7.41 -7.86 10.53
CA ASN A 292 -7.65 -9.26 10.13
C ASN A 292 -7.30 -10.24 11.26
N PRO A 293 -7.89 -11.45 11.28
CA PRO A 293 -7.72 -12.42 12.35
C PRO A 293 -6.27 -12.88 12.57
N ARG A 294 -5.39 -12.75 11.58
CA ARG A 294 -3.98 -13.17 11.69
C ARG A 294 -3.12 -12.16 12.44
N HIS A 295 -3.45 -10.87 12.33
CA HIS A 295 -2.60 -9.79 12.84
C HIS A 295 -3.29 -8.91 13.90
N GLU A 296 -4.61 -9.05 14.12
CA GLU A 296 -5.33 -8.22 15.10
C GLU A 296 -4.73 -8.30 16.50
N HIS A 297 -4.18 -9.45 16.92
CA HIS A 297 -3.57 -9.62 18.24
C HIS A 297 -2.24 -8.85 18.41
N GLU A 298 -1.60 -8.44 17.32
CA GLU A 298 -0.30 -7.78 17.31
C GLU A 298 -0.33 -6.30 17.78
N TRP A 299 -1.52 -5.76 18.07
CA TRP A 299 -1.62 -4.45 18.71
C TRP A 299 -0.76 -4.34 19.99
N LYS A 300 -0.55 -5.45 20.70
CA LYS A 300 0.30 -5.53 21.90
C LYS A 300 1.76 -5.28 21.56
N VAL A 301 2.23 -5.79 20.43
CA VAL A 301 3.60 -5.60 19.93
C VAL A 301 3.83 -4.13 19.57
N TRP A 302 2.90 -3.55 18.80
CA TRP A 302 2.98 -2.16 18.39
C TRP A 302 2.90 -1.18 19.57
N ASN A 303 2.05 -1.44 20.56
CA ASN A 303 1.98 -0.63 21.78
C ASN A 303 3.23 -0.75 22.67
N ALA A 304 3.89 -1.91 22.66
CA ALA A 304 5.15 -2.12 23.37
C ALA A 304 6.38 -1.65 22.61
N ALA A 305 6.25 -1.37 21.31
CA ALA A 305 7.35 -0.91 20.47
C ALA A 305 7.84 0.48 20.94
N LYS A 306 9.16 0.68 20.89
CA LYS A 306 9.79 1.98 21.27
C LYS A 306 9.57 3.02 20.17
N LEU A 307 8.31 3.33 19.86
CA LEU A 307 7.96 4.34 18.89
C LEU A 307 8.39 5.73 19.39
N PRO A 308 9.24 6.50 18.68
CA PRO A 308 9.59 7.86 19.04
C PRO A 308 8.35 8.74 19.24
N GLN A 309 8.40 9.67 20.21
CA GLN A 309 7.21 10.44 20.61
C GLN A 309 6.58 11.29 19.49
N HIS A 310 7.39 11.72 18.54
CA HIS A 310 6.92 12.53 17.39
C HIS A 310 6.31 11.69 16.27
N LYS A 311 6.29 10.34 16.37
CA LYS A 311 5.78 9.44 15.34
C LYS A 311 4.40 8.90 15.72
N VAL A 312 3.62 8.52 14.71
CA VAL A 312 2.26 8.01 14.84
C VAL A 312 2.10 6.65 14.19
N LEU A 313 1.11 5.89 14.64
CA LEU A 313 0.68 4.65 14.02
C LEU A 313 -0.63 4.86 13.23
N ILE A 314 -0.73 4.16 12.12
CA ILE A 314 -1.93 4.06 11.28
C ILE A 314 -2.33 2.57 11.24
N PRO A 315 -2.84 2.02 12.35
CA PRO A 315 -3.30 0.63 12.34
C PRO A 315 -4.49 0.46 11.39
N GLY A 316 -4.55 -0.65 10.67
CA GLY A 316 -5.76 -1.10 10.03
C GLY A 316 -6.82 -1.41 11.10
N VAL A 317 -8.00 -0.80 10.99
CA VAL A 317 -9.15 -1.03 11.86
C VAL A 317 -10.33 -1.63 11.10
N ILE A 318 -10.19 -1.69 9.76
CA ILE A 318 -11.02 -2.45 8.81
C ILE A 318 -10.11 -3.29 7.93
N THR A 319 -10.56 -4.48 7.54
CA THR A 319 -9.74 -5.39 6.72
C THR A 319 -10.21 -5.47 5.26
N HIS A 320 -9.26 -5.67 4.36
CA HIS A 320 -9.50 -5.96 2.95
C HIS A 320 -9.74 -7.47 2.69
N SER A 321 -9.51 -8.32 3.68
CA SER A 321 -9.47 -9.79 3.51
C SER A 321 -10.81 -10.49 3.72
N THR A 322 -11.91 -9.76 3.93
CA THR A 322 -13.25 -10.33 4.06
C THR A 322 -14.32 -9.38 3.51
N VAL A 323 -15.41 -9.94 3.02
CA VAL A 323 -16.59 -9.19 2.57
C VAL A 323 -17.48 -8.71 3.73
N LEU A 324 -17.22 -9.16 4.96
CA LEU A 324 -17.94 -8.68 6.13
C LEU A 324 -17.59 -7.22 6.38
N VAL A 325 -18.60 -6.36 6.46
CA VAL A 325 -18.44 -4.96 6.87
C VAL A 325 -18.33 -4.93 8.39
N GLU A 326 -17.26 -4.36 8.90
CA GLU A 326 -17.03 -4.24 10.34
C GLU A 326 -18.10 -3.40 11.01
N HIS A 327 -18.58 -3.85 12.18
CA HIS A 327 -19.47 -3.03 13.00
C HIS A 327 -18.70 -1.82 13.55
N PRO A 328 -19.26 -0.59 13.51
CA PRO A 328 -18.57 0.61 13.99
C PRO A 328 -18.07 0.52 15.44
N GLU A 329 -18.77 -0.19 16.33
CA GLU A 329 -18.29 -0.44 17.71
C GLU A 329 -17.01 -1.26 17.72
N LEU A 330 -16.89 -2.30 16.88
CA LEU A 330 -15.66 -3.07 16.77
C LEU A 330 -14.49 -2.20 16.25
N VAL A 331 -14.75 -1.33 15.28
CA VAL A 331 -13.78 -0.36 14.78
C VAL A 331 -13.35 0.59 15.91
N CYS A 332 -14.30 1.10 16.68
CA CYS A 332 -14.04 1.93 17.86
C CYS A 332 -13.13 1.21 18.87
N ASP A 333 -13.46 -0.03 19.23
CA ASP A 333 -12.67 -0.84 20.18
C ASP A 333 -11.22 -1.05 19.70
N ARG A 334 -11.04 -1.31 18.40
CA ARG A 334 -9.72 -1.44 17.79
C ARG A 334 -8.91 -0.14 17.94
N ILE A 335 -9.51 1.01 17.65
CA ILE A 335 -8.86 2.33 17.81
C ILE A 335 -8.47 2.57 19.28
N LEU A 336 -9.37 2.30 20.21
CA LEU A 336 -9.14 2.52 21.64
C LEU A 336 -7.97 1.68 22.20
N ARG A 337 -7.78 0.43 21.72
CA ARG A 337 -6.64 -0.41 22.12
C ARG A 337 -5.29 0.24 21.81
N TYR A 338 -5.15 0.89 20.65
CA TYR A 338 -3.92 1.62 20.30
C TYR A 338 -3.82 2.94 21.06
N ALA A 339 -4.92 3.69 21.17
CA ALA A 339 -4.94 4.98 21.87
C ALA A 339 -4.59 4.87 23.36
N GLN A 340 -5.00 3.79 24.02
CA GLN A 340 -4.66 3.50 25.42
C GLN A 340 -3.18 3.24 25.63
N GLY A 341 -2.51 2.58 24.68
CA GLY A 341 -1.07 2.25 24.79
C GLY A 341 -0.13 3.38 24.37
N LEU A 342 -0.50 4.14 23.34
CA LEU A 342 0.37 5.11 22.67
C LEU A 342 0.03 6.57 23.01
N GLY A 343 -1.19 6.84 23.47
CA GLY A 343 -1.78 8.17 23.49
C GLY A 343 -2.64 8.42 22.25
N ARG A 344 -3.80 9.02 22.46
CA ARG A 344 -4.83 9.22 21.43
C ARG A 344 -4.37 10.06 20.25
N GLU A 345 -3.47 11.03 20.49
CA GLU A 345 -2.92 11.91 19.46
C GLU A 345 -2.00 11.19 18.47
N ARG A 346 -1.54 10.00 18.83
CA ARG A 346 -0.57 9.20 18.06
C ARG A 346 -1.19 8.06 17.28
N VAL A 347 -2.52 8.04 17.15
CA VAL A 347 -3.27 7.01 16.41
C VAL A 347 -4.11 7.66 15.33
N ILE A 348 -3.98 7.16 14.11
CA ILE A 348 -4.82 7.51 12.96
C ILE A 348 -5.51 6.22 12.52
N ALA A 349 -6.83 6.23 12.35
CA ALA A 349 -7.57 5.05 11.93
C ALA A 349 -7.38 4.79 10.44
N GLY A 350 -6.88 3.61 10.08
CA GLY A 350 -6.58 3.20 8.71
C GLY A 350 -7.27 1.90 8.29
N ALA A 351 -6.93 1.43 7.09
CA ALA A 351 -7.31 0.12 6.57
C ALA A 351 -6.08 -0.80 6.49
N ASP A 352 -6.29 -2.10 6.63
CA ASP A 352 -5.21 -3.10 6.57
C ASP A 352 -4.41 -3.02 5.27
N CYS A 353 -5.09 -2.91 4.14
CA CYS A 353 -4.49 -2.79 2.81
C CYS A 353 -5.48 -2.08 1.86
N GLY A 354 -5.06 -1.89 0.60
CA GLY A 354 -5.91 -1.31 -0.43
C GLY A 354 -7.02 -2.24 -0.91
N PHE A 355 -8.12 -1.66 -1.37
CA PHE A 355 -9.27 -2.38 -1.92
C PHE A 355 -9.24 -2.55 -3.44
N GLY A 356 -8.19 -2.05 -4.10
CA GLY A 356 -8.04 -2.09 -5.57
C GLY A 356 -6.60 -2.24 -6.03
N THR A 357 -5.78 -2.99 -5.30
CA THR A 357 -4.32 -3.13 -5.45
C THR A 357 -3.89 -3.50 -6.87
N PHE A 358 -4.61 -4.40 -7.52
CA PHE A 358 -4.41 -4.76 -8.94
C PHE A 358 -5.69 -4.47 -9.73
N ALA A 359 -5.57 -3.77 -10.84
CA ALA A 359 -6.71 -3.54 -11.72
C ALA A 359 -7.31 -4.88 -12.16
N GLY A 360 -8.63 -5.02 -12.04
CA GLY A 360 -9.34 -6.24 -12.39
C GLY A 360 -9.31 -7.38 -11.38
N MET A 361 -8.48 -7.29 -10.34
CA MET A 361 -8.52 -8.20 -9.20
C MET A 361 -9.37 -7.58 -8.10
N GLN A 362 -10.62 -8.01 -8.01
CA GLN A 362 -11.57 -7.52 -7.02
C GLN A 362 -11.89 -8.64 -6.03
N THR A 363 -11.16 -8.69 -4.93
CA THR A 363 -11.46 -9.59 -3.80
C THR A 363 -12.72 -9.15 -3.07
N ILE A 364 -13.05 -7.86 -3.12
CA ILE A 364 -14.21 -7.25 -2.47
C ILE A 364 -14.98 -6.41 -3.49
N HIS A 365 -16.31 -6.57 -3.51
CA HIS A 365 -17.16 -5.76 -4.37
C HIS A 365 -17.04 -4.26 -4.02
N PRO A 366 -17.03 -3.34 -5.01
CA PRO A 366 -16.86 -1.91 -4.76
C PRO A 366 -17.79 -1.32 -3.70
N THR A 367 -19.07 -1.71 -3.69
CA THR A 367 -20.04 -1.21 -2.67
C THR A 367 -19.67 -1.65 -1.26
N VAL A 368 -19.12 -2.85 -1.09
CA VAL A 368 -18.66 -3.37 0.20
C VAL A 368 -17.41 -2.62 0.67
N ALA A 369 -16.46 -2.35 -0.22
CA ALA A 369 -15.27 -1.56 0.10
C ALA A 369 -15.65 -0.16 0.64
N TRP A 370 -16.60 0.50 -0.03
CA TRP A 370 -17.10 1.81 0.43
C TRP A 370 -17.84 1.73 1.75
N ALA A 371 -18.69 0.72 1.96
CA ALA A 371 -19.38 0.50 3.24
C ALA A 371 -18.40 0.27 4.40
N LYS A 372 -17.28 -0.43 4.15
CA LYS A 372 -16.19 -0.58 5.14
C LYS A 372 -15.55 0.75 5.50
N LEU A 373 -15.29 1.62 4.52
CA LEU A 373 -14.75 2.96 4.77
C LEU A 373 -15.74 3.85 5.54
N GLU A 374 -17.03 3.73 5.27
CA GLU A 374 -18.10 4.39 6.06
C GLU A 374 -18.10 3.88 7.51
N ALA A 375 -17.97 2.57 7.73
CA ALA A 375 -17.85 1.98 9.07
C ALA A 375 -16.58 2.43 9.81
N LEU A 376 -15.45 2.60 9.09
CA LEU A 376 -14.21 3.16 9.65
C LEU A 376 -14.44 4.57 10.17
N VAL A 377 -15.06 5.45 9.38
CA VAL A 377 -15.34 6.83 9.76
C VAL A 377 -16.27 6.89 10.97
N GLU A 378 -17.36 6.10 11.00
CA GLU A 378 -18.28 6.09 12.12
C GLU A 378 -17.62 5.53 13.40
N GLY A 379 -16.83 4.44 13.30
CA GLY A 379 -16.09 3.92 14.45
C GLY A 379 -15.06 4.91 14.99
N ALA A 380 -14.40 5.69 14.12
CA ALA A 380 -13.49 6.76 14.53
C ALA A 380 -14.22 7.92 15.23
N ARG A 381 -15.44 8.27 14.79
CA ARG A 381 -16.30 9.24 15.49
C ARG A 381 -16.69 8.74 16.88
N MET A 382 -17.04 7.45 17.02
CA MET A 382 -17.34 6.84 18.32
C MET A 382 -16.14 6.86 19.24
N ALA A 383 -14.95 6.48 18.76
CA ALA A 383 -13.71 6.54 19.54
C ALA A 383 -13.36 7.98 19.95
N SER A 384 -13.56 8.95 19.05
CA SER A 384 -13.32 10.38 19.35
C SER A 384 -14.22 10.88 20.48
N ARG A 385 -15.51 10.53 20.47
CA ARG A 385 -16.42 10.88 21.58
C ARG A 385 -15.93 10.33 22.92
N GLN A 386 -15.45 9.10 22.96
CA GLN A 386 -14.92 8.48 24.19
C GLN A 386 -13.60 9.11 24.64
N LEU A 387 -12.70 9.43 23.71
CA LEU A 387 -11.35 9.92 24.03
C LEU A 387 -11.31 11.42 24.41
N TRP A 388 -12.19 12.26 23.85
CA TRP A 388 -12.21 13.71 24.09
C TRP A 388 -13.44 14.22 24.82
N GLY A 389 -14.44 13.36 25.07
CA GLY A 389 -15.66 13.75 25.79
C GLY A 389 -16.53 14.78 25.05
N ARG A 390 -16.39 14.88 23.71
CA ARG A 390 -17.14 15.81 22.85
C ARG A 390 -17.99 15.06 21.86
N ALA A 391 -19.17 15.62 21.54
CA ALA A 391 -19.86 15.23 20.32
C ALA A 391 -18.93 15.61 19.15
N ALA A 392 -18.50 14.64 18.33
CA ALA A 392 -17.79 14.93 17.09
C ALA A 392 -18.70 15.79 16.21
N ALA A 393 -18.21 16.95 15.81
CA ALA A 393 -18.91 17.84 14.89
C ALA A 393 -19.05 17.22 13.49
#